data_0b01190f6703e44cc18b4712dda8fad4
#
_entry.id   0b01190f6703e44cc18b4712dda8fad4
#
_cell.length_a   1.000
_cell.length_b   1.000
_cell.length_c   1.000
_cell.angle_alpha   90.00
_cell.angle_beta   90.00
_cell.angle_gamma   90.00
#
_symmetry.space_group_name_H-M   'P 1'
#
loop_
_entity.id
_entity.type
_entity.pdbx_description
1 polymer ?
#
loop_
_entity_poly.entity_id
_entity_poly.type
_entity_poly.pdbx_seq_one_letter_code
_entity_poly.pdbx_strand_id
1 'polypeptide(L)'
;MNKKNVLLLSGGGSTEHDVSLVSVKYIRECLNSLPTVNLIDVEIDRSGNWMGTNGKKYLLDAKRILRSFDQDGDLGLKIDVAVPCLHGYPGETGDIQSYFEMIGLPYLGCNSETSKMCFNKITTKLWASALGVPNTPYIFLSDLNDLERVLDFHKKHQEVVVKASNQGSSVGCFLVRKDDDLKTIIKKAFEYSPFVLIEKRLTPRELEVSVYEYDGKLQISLPGEIICPSNFYSYEEKYSQKSETTTETIAKNVSEENVKKITDYAAKLYYGLRLRHLSRVDFFLADDEIYLNEINTFPGLTPISMFPKMMEANGHSFKEFLSQHINKL
;
A
#
# COMPACT_ATOMS: atom_id res chain seq x y z
N MET A 1 -11.88 -0.55 -32.86
CA MET A 1 -10.91 0.22 -32.03
C MET A 1 -9.66 -0.66 -31.85
N ASN A 2 -8.47 -0.10 -32.00
CA ASN A 2 -7.26 -0.85 -31.69
C ASN A 2 -7.21 -1.11 -30.17
N LYS A 3 -6.89 -2.35 -29.80
CA LYS A 3 -6.69 -2.69 -28.39
C LYS A 3 -5.42 -2.03 -27.84
N LYS A 4 -5.49 -1.56 -26.58
CA LYS A 4 -4.29 -1.11 -25.86
C LYS A 4 -3.50 -2.32 -25.33
N ASN A 5 -2.20 -2.30 -25.50
CA ASN A 5 -1.28 -3.28 -24.92
C ASN A 5 -1.04 -2.93 -23.45
N VAL A 6 -1.67 -3.66 -22.56
CA VAL A 6 -1.62 -3.43 -21.11
C VAL A 6 -0.66 -4.42 -20.47
N LEU A 7 0.43 -3.92 -19.90
CA LEU A 7 1.40 -4.71 -19.14
C LEU A 7 0.92 -4.86 -17.70
N LEU A 8 0.53 -6.05 -17.31
CA LEU A 8 0.20 -6.39 -15.93
C LEU A 8 1.45 -7.00 -15.27
N LEU A 9 1.96 -6.33 -14.24
CA LEU A 9 3.08 -6.82 -13.44
C LEU A 9 2.61 -7.40 -12.13
N SER A 10 3.22 -8.51 -11.72
CA SER A 10 2.99 -9.16 -10.43
C SER A 10 4.28 -9.65 -9.80
N GLY A 11 4.24 -10.15 -8.57
CA GLY A 11 5.39 -10.67 -7.85
C GLY A 11 6.21 -9.59 -7.15
N GLY A 12 7.48 -9.47 -7.51
CA GLY A 12 8.43 -8.52 -6.91
C GLY A 12 9.35 -9.16 -5.87
N GLY A 13 10.41 -8.44 -5.46
CA GLY A 13 11.44 -8.94 -4.54
C GLY A 13 11.09 -8.82 -3.06
N SER A 14 9.89 -8.38 -2.70
CA SER A 14 9.47 -8.16 -1.31
C SER A 14 8.97 -9.43 -0.62
N THR A 15 8.76 -9.36 0.69
CA THR A 15 8.10 -10.40 1.48
C THR A 15 6.62 -10.60 1.07
N GLU A 16 6.05 -9.63 0.35
CA GLU A 16 4.67 -9.62 -0.13
C GLU A 16 4.50 -10.16 -1.56
N HIS A 17 5.53 -10.81 -2.11
CA HIS A 17 5.50 -11.44 -3.44
C HIS A 17 4.28 -12.33 -3.66
N ASP A 18 4.02 -13.24 -2.72
CA ASP A 18 2.89 -14.19 -2.83
C ASP A 18 1.53 -13.48 -2.74
N VAL A 19 1.44 -12.39 -1.97
CA VAL A 19 0.24 -11.55 -1.90
C VAL A 19 -0.05 -10.89 -3.26
N SER A 20 1.00 -10.42 -3.93
CA SER A 20 0.90 -9.89 -5.30
C SER A 20 0.36 -10.95 -6.28
N LEU A 21 0.88 -12.20 -6.21
CA LEU A 21 0.41 -13.30 -7.05
C LEU A 21 -1.06 -13.69 -6.80
N VAL A 22 -1.59 -13.42 -5.61
CA VAL A 22 -3.02 -13.60 -5.31
C VAL A 22 -3.84 -12.43 -5.86
N SER A 23 -3.39 -11.19 -5.60
CA SER A 23 -4.06 -9.96 -6.04
C SER A 23 -4.19 -9.88 -7.57
N VAL A 24 -3.14 -10.27 -8.29
CA VAL A 24 -3.09 -10.17 -9.76
C VAL A 24 -4.17 -11.03 -10.45
N LYS A 25 -4.62 -12.11 -9.83
CA LYS A 25 -5.63 -13.00 -10.43
C LYS A 25 -6.93 -12.25 -10.73
N TYR A 26 -7.41 -11.49 -9.77
CA TYR A 26 -8.64 -10.72 -9.93
C TYR A 26 -8.49 -9.56 -10.93
N ILE A 27 -7.36 -8.85 -10.88
CA ILE A 27 -7.06 -7.79 -11.86
C ILE A 27 -7.00 -8.39 -13.27
N ARG A 28 -6.34 -9.53 -13.43
CA ARG A 28 -6.24 -10.27 -14.71
C ARG A 28 -7.61 -10.63 -15.26
N GLU A 29 -8.50 -11.15 -14.44
CA GLU A 29 -9.87 -11.50 -14.82
C GLU A 29 -10.64 -10.26 -15.29
N CYS A 30 -10.56 -9.16 -14.54
CA CYS A 30 -11.18 -7.90 -14.91
C CYS A 30 -10.64 -7.37 -16.25
N LEU A 31 -9.31 -7.29 -16.42
CA LEU A 31 -8.69 -6.77 -17.64
C LEU A 31 -8.97 -7.63 -18.86
N ASN A 32 -8.93 -8.96 -18.75
CA ASN A 32 -9.27 -9.89 -19.84
C ASN A 32 -10.73 -9.75 -20.29
N SER A 33 -11.62 -9.31 -19.43
CA SER A 33 -13.03 -9.09 -19.79
C SER A 33 -13.27 -7.79 -20.56
N LEU A 34 -12.26 -6.91 -20.68
CA LEU A 34 -12.36 -5.64 -21.39
C LEU A 34 -12.01 -5.81 -22.87
N PRO A 35 -12.94 -5.50 -23.81
CA PRO A 35 -12.71 -5.71 -25.25
C PRO A 35 -11.62 -4.78 -25.83
N THR A 36 -11.28 -3.71 -25.11
CA THR A 36 -10.28 -2.71 -25.50
C THR A 36 -8.87 -3.05 -25.06
N VAL A 37 -8.66 -4.19 -24.35
CA VAL A 37 -7.38 -4.59 -23.74
C VAL A 37 -6.78 -5.77 -24.52
N ASN A 38 -5.49 -5.68 -24.79
CA ASN A 38 -4.59 -6.79 -25.09
C ASN A 38 -3.67 -6.95 -23.88
N LEU A 39 -3.92 -7.97 -23.05
CA LEU A 39 -3.24 -8.15 -21.79
C LEU A 39 -1.90 -8.87 -21.98
N ILE A 40 -0.84 -8.31 -21.46
CA ILE A 40 0.50 -8.89 -21.38
C ILE A 40 0.83 -9.08 -19.90
N ASP A 41 0.93 -10.31 -19.47
CA ASP A 41 1.10 -10.71 -18.08
C ASP A 41 2.56 -11.11 -17.82
N VAL A 42 3.21 -10.42 -16.89
CA VAL A 42 4.61 -10.61 -16.55
C VAL A 42 4.77 -10.63 -15.03
N GLU A 43 5.43 -11.67 -14.53
CA GLU A 43 5.83 -11.79 -13.13
C GLU A 43 7.27 -11.29 -12.97
N ILE A 44 7.51 -10.46 -11.98
CA ILE A 44 8.85 -10.16 -11.49
C ILE A 44 9.18 -11.20 -10.43
N ASP A 45 10.08 -12.13 -10.71
CA ASP A 45 10.47 -13.15 -9.76
C ASP A 45 11.23 -12.55 -8.55
N ARG A 46 11.49 -13.36 -7.53
CA ARG A 46 12.20 -12.91 -6.31
C ARG A 46 13.64 -12.45 -6.58
N SER A 47 14.21 -12.79 -7.74
CA SER A 47 15.54 -12.37 -8.19
C SER A 47 15.49 -11.12 -9.08
N GLY A 48 14.31 -10.56 -9.35
CA GLY A 48 14.12 -9.38 -10.17
C GLY A 48 14.02 -9.66 -11.67
N ASN A 49 13.97 -10.92 -12.12
CA ASN A 49 13.76 -11.23 -13.53
C ASN A 49 12.27 -11.06 -13.89
N TRP A 50 12.02 -10.53 -15.06
CA TRP A 50 10.68 -10.38 -15.63
C TRP A 50 10.34 -11.65 -16.42
N MET A 51 9.40 -12.43 -15.91
CA MET A 51 9.02 -13.75 -16.45
C MET A 51 7.62 -13.68 -17.05
N GLY A 52 7.50 -13.98 -18.34
CA GLY A 52 6.17 -14.12 -18.94
C GLY A 52 5.53 -15.48 -18.59
N THR A 53 4.23 -15.58 -18.80
CA THR A 53 3.45 -16.83 -18.60
C THR A 53 3.91 -17.98 -19.49
N ASN A 54 4.66 -17.68 -20.56
CA ASN A 54 5.28 -18.65 -21.45
C ASN A 54 6.67 -19.14 -20.99
N GLY A 55 7.10 -18.74 -19.78
CA GLY A 55 8.39 -19.09 -19.20
C GLY A 55 9.60 -18.33 -19.78
N LYS A 56 9.37 -17.36 -20.67
CA LYS A 56 10.46 -16.54 -21.25
C LYS A 56 10.78 -15.35 -20.35
N LYS A 57 12.05 -14.92 -20.38
CA LYS A 57 12.49 -13.67 -19.77
C LYS A 57 12.21 -12.48 -20.69
N TYR A 58 11.78 -11.39 -20.10
CA TYR A 58 11.46 -10.16 -20.80
C TYR A 58 12.27 -8.97 -20.29
N LEU A 59 12.41 -7.97 -21.14
CA LEU A 59 12.93 -6.65 -20.85
C LEU A 59 12.01 -5.59 -21.46
N LEU A 60 11.67 -4.59 -20.70
CA LEU A 60 11.01 -3.39 -21.20
C LEU A 60 12.08 -2.33 -21.46
N ASP A 61 12.19 -1.84 -22.70
CA ASP A 61 13.19 -0.85 -23.06
C ASP A 61 12.70 0.62 -22.92
N ALA A 62 13.61 1.57 -23.09
CA ALA A 62 13.31 3.00 -23.01
C ALA A 62 12.33 3.50 -24.08
N LYS A 63 12.03 2.73 -25.12
CA LYS A 63 11.01 3.00 -26.14
C LYS A 63 9.66 2.36 -25.80
N ARG A 64 9.54 1.77 -24.61
CA ARG A 64 8.38 1.01 -24.14
C ARG A 64 8.13 -0.26 -24.93
N ILE A 65 9.17 -0.87 -25.48
CA ILE A 65 9.07 -2.15 -26.19
C ILE A 65 9.44 -3.26 -25.22
N LEU A 66 8.50 -4.16 -25.00
CA LEU A 66 8.72 -5.40 -24.24
C LEU A 66 9.29 -6.46 -25.19
N ARG A 67 10.51 -6.93 -24.93
CA ARG A 67 11.22 -7.93 -25.74
C ARG A 67 11.52 -9.18 -24.96
N SER A 68 11.48 -10.32 -25.62
CA SER A 68 12.00 -11.56 -25.07
C SER A 68 13.52 -11.63 -25.24
N PHE A 69 14.22 -12.05 -24.18
CA PHE A 69 15.67 -12.30 -24.23
C PHE A 69 16.05 -13.52 -25.07
N ASP A 70 15.12 -14.46 -25.24
CA ASP A 70 15.41 -15.79 -25.79
C ASP A 70 15.20 -15.88 -27.32
N GLN A 71 14.91 -14.76 -27.98
CA GLN A 71 14.65 -14.75 -29.43
C GLN A 71 15.46 -13.67 -30.13
N ASP A 72 16.48 -14.13 -30.91
CA ASP A 72 17.14 -13.28 -31.88
C ASP A 72 16.10 -12.83 -32.92
N GLY A 73 15.98 -11.50 -33.11
CA GLY A 73 15.06 -10.92 -34.08
C GLY A 73 13.64 -10.64 -33.54
N ASP A 74 13.38 -10.78 -32.23
CA ASP A 74 12.12 -10.35 -31.62
C ASP A 74 11.96 -8.83 -31.77
N LEU A 75 11.00 -8.40 -32.60
CA LEU A 75 10.66 -6.99 -32.78
C LEU A 75 10.05 -6.39 -31.50
N GLY A 76 9.64 -7.26 -30.59
CA GLY A 76 9.01 -6.88 -29.33
C GLY A 76 7.61 -6.30 -29.51
N LEU A 77 6.97 -6.01 -28.39
CA LEU A 77 5.63 -5.46 -28.33
C LEU A 77 5.66 -4.10 -27.64
N LYS A 78 5.14 -3.06 -28.28
CA LYS A 78 5.00 -1.74 -27.67
C LYS A 78 3.93 -1.78 -26.58
N ILE A 79 4.27 -1.35 -25.38
CA ILE A 79 3.35 -1.23 -24.25
C ILE A 79 2.73 0.17 -24.22
N ASP A 80 1.42 0.23 -24.06
CA ASP A 80 0.67 1.48 -23.99
C ASP A 80 0.44 1.93 -22.54
N VAL A 81 0.15 0.97 -21.64
CA VAL A 81 -0.17 1.23 -20.21
C VAL A 81 0.38 0.09 -19.35
N ALA A 82 0.84 0.40 -18.14
CA ALA A 82 1.20 -0.58 -17.13
C ALA A 82 0.23 -0.60 -15.94
N VAL A 83 0.00 -1.79 -15.38
CA VAL A 83 -0.72 -2.02 -14.12
C VAL A 83 0.24 -2.76 -13.17
N PRO A 84 0.94 -2.04 -12.27
CA PRO A 84 1.93 -2.64 -11.38
C PRO A 84 1.25 -3.20 -10.13
N CYS A 85 0.71 -4.42 -10.20
CA CYS A 85 0.16 -5.14 -9.05
C CYS A 85 1.30 -5.72 -8.19
N LEU A 86 2.09 -4.83 -7.58
CA LEU A 86 3.29 -5.17 -6.82
C LEU A 86 3.16 -4.59 -5.41
N HIS A 87 3.07 -5.47 -4.40
CA HIS A 87 3.05 -5.07 -3.00
C HIS A 87 4.47 -4.97 -2.44
N GLY A 88 4.74 -3.91 -1.66
CA GLY A 88 6.09 -3.60 -1.19
C GLY A 88 7.05 -3.23 -2.35
N TYR A 89 8.31 -3.70 -2.26
CA TYR A 89 9.32 -3.46 -3.29
C TYR A 89 9.09 -4.35 -4.53
N PRO A 90 9.18 -3.80 -5.78
CA PRO A 90 9.49 -2.42 -6.18
C PRO A 90 8.24 -1.55 -6.42
N GLY A 91 7.04 -2.01 -6.06
CA GLY A 91 5.77 -1.35 -6.35
C GLY A 91 5.50 -0.16 -5.44
N GLU A 92 5.25 -0.40 -4.15
CA GLU A 92 4.90 0.68 -3.22
C GLU A 92 6.09 1.54 -2.81
N THR A 93 7.32 1.07 -3.04
CA THR A 93 8.55 1.86 -2.84
C THR A 93 8.78 2.92 -3.92
N GLY A 94 7.95 2.97 -4.97
CA GLY A 94 8.05 3.95 -6.03
C GLY A 94 9.13 3.68 -7.08
N ASP A 95 9.84 2.55 -7.00
CA ASP A 95 10.97 2.25 -7.90
C ASP A 95 10.49 1.91 -9.30
N ILE A 96 9.47 1.06 -9.42
CA ILE A 96 8.90 0.71 -10.73
C ILE A 96 8.22 1.91 -11.39
N GLN A 97 7.57 2.77 -10.60
CA GLN A 97 6.96 3.99 -11.09
C GLN A 97 8.02 4.97 -11.61
N SER A 98 9.16 5.11 -10.90
CA SER A 98 10.30 5.92 -11.37
C SER A 98 10.79 5.44 -12.74
N TYR A 99 10.85 4.14 -12.94
CA TYR A 99 11.23 3.57 -14.24
C TYR A 99 10.20 3.91 -15.32
N PHE A 100 8.90 3.75 -15.04
CA PHE A 100 7.84 4.09 -15.99
C PHE A 100 7.83 5.57 -16.33
N GLU A 101 8.03 6.45 -15.35
CA GLU A 101 8.12 7.91 -15.54
C GLU A 101 9.31 8.27 -16.42
N MET A 102 10.47 7.65 -16.21
CA MET A 102 11.68 7.88 -17.01
C MET A 102 11.49 7.53 -18.49
N ILE A 103 10.73 6.47 -18.80
CA ILE A 103 10.46 6.05 -20.18
C ILE A 103 9.14 6.61 -20.74
N GLY A 104 8.41 7.42 -19.97
CA GLY A 104 7.13 8.01 -20.36
C GLY A 104 6.00 6.99 -20.53
N LEU A 105 6.04 5.84 -19.83
CA LEU A 105 4.98 4.84 -19.86
C LEU A 105 3.86 5.21 -18.87
N PRO A 106 2.60 5.44 -19.33
CA PRO A 106 1.47 5.62 -18.44
C PRO A 106 1.21 4.37 -17.59
N TYR A 107 0.76 4.56 -16.37
CA TYR A 107 0.49 3.44 -15.45
C TYR A 107 -0.60 3.77 -14.42
N LEU A 108 -1.26 2.72 -13.91
CA LEU A 108 -2.24 2.80 -12.85
C LEU A 108 -1.53 2.92 -11.48
N GLY A 109 -2.02 3.79 -10.61
CA GLY A 109 -1.53 3.98 -9.24
C GLY A 109 -0.84 5.32 -9.01
N CYS A 110 -0.36 5.56 -7.79
CA CYS A 110 0.34 6.76 -7.39
C CYS A 110 1.68 6.90 -8.10
N ASN A 111 2.19 8.14 -8.23
CA ASN A 111 3.50 8.39 -8.82
C ASN A 111 4.64 7.93 -7.89
N SER A 112 5.86 7.94 -8.39
CA SER A 112 7.04 7.45 -7.69
C SER A 112 7.31 8.21 -6.39
N GLU A 113 7.19 9.54 -6.40
CA GLU A 113 7.39 10.39 -5.23
C GLU A 113 6.36 10.09 -4.15
N THR A 114 5.08 10.10 -4.51
CA THR A 114 3.97 9.80 -3.59
C THR A 114 4.09 8.40 -3.00
N SER A 115 4.41 7.40 -3.81
CA SER A 115 4.61 6.02 -3.35
C SER A 115 5.72 5.93 -2.31
N LYS A 116 6.89 6.54 -2.57
CA LYS A 116 8.02 6.61 -1.62
C LYS A 116 7.64 7.32 -0.32
N MET A 117 6.95 8.46 -0.42
CA MET A 117 6.51 9.21 0.77
C MET A 117 5.55 8.40 1.64
N CYS A 118 4.58 7.72 1.03
CA CYS A 118 3.58 6.93 1.76
C CYS A 118 4.15 5.62 2.31
N PHE A 119 5.08 4.98 1.61
CA PHE A 119 5.72 3.75 2.09
C PHE A 119 6.63 4.00 3.31
N ASN A 120 7.25 5.18 3.40
CA ASN A 120 8.02 5.58 4.57
C ASN A 120 7.10 6.16 5.65
N LYS A 121 6.85 5.39 6.71
CA LYS A 121 5.94 5.75 7.81
C LYS A 121 6.29 7.09 8.48
N ILE A 122 7.58 7.44 8.57
CA ILE A 122 8.02 8.71 9.16
C ILE A 122 7.66 9.87 8.23
N THR A 123 7.95 9.74 6.94
CA THR A 123 7.61 10.77 5.94
C THR A 123 6.11 10.99 5.88
N THR A 124 5.31 9.91 5.88
CA THR A 124 3.84 9.97 5.93
C THR A 124 3.36 10.78 7.14
N LYS A 125 3.92 10.53 8.34
CA LYS A 125 3.54 11.24 9.56
C LYS A 125 3.94 12.72 9.55
N LEU A 126 5.11 13.05 9.00
CA LEU A 126 5.54 14.43 8.85
C LEU A 126 4.60 15.21 7.92
N TRP A 127 4.22 14.61 6.78
CA TRP A 127 3.24 15.20 5.87
C TRP A 127 1.86 15.31 6.51
N ALA A 128 1.38 14.27 7.18
CA ALA A 128 0.10 14.31 7.88
C ALA A 128 0.04 15.45 8.89
N SER A 129 1.11 15.63 9.70
CA SER A 129 1.23 16.74 10.65
C SER A 129 1.17 18.11 9.95
N ALA A 130 1.87 18.26 8.82
CA ALA A 130 1.87 19.51 8.05
C ALA A 130 0.48 19.81 7.44
N LEU A 131 -0.31 18.78 7.13
CA LEU A 131 -1.68 18.89 6.60
C LEU A 131 -2.74 19.02 7.72
N GLY A 132 -2.34 19.01 8.98
CA GLY A 132 -3.26 19.07 10.13
C GLY A 132 -4.08 17.78 10.30
N VAL A 133 -3.52 16.64 9.91
CA VAL A 133 -4.08 15.31 10.17
C VAL A 133 -3.37 14.73 11.40
N PRO A 134 -4.11 14.36 12.46
CA PRO A 134 -3.51 13.87 13.68
C PRO A 134 -2.75 12.56 13.49
N ASN A 135 -1.63 12.42 14.19
CA ASN A 135 -0.82 11.22 14.29
C ASN A 135 -0.82 10.68 15.71
N THR A 136 -0.72 9.36 15.87
CA THR A 136 -0.29 8.78 17.13
C THR A 136 0.98 9.47 17.62
N PRO A 137 1.11 9.85 18.91
CA PRO A 137 2.36 10.42 19.42
C PRO A 137 3.55 9.53 19.08
N TYR A 138 4.61 10.11 18.51
CA TYR A 138 5.74 9.36 17.99
C TYR A 138 7.06 10.11 18.11
N ILE A 139 8.13 9.37 18.04
CA ILE A 139 9.48 9.83 17.77
C ILE A 139 10.13 8.88 16.76
N PHE A 140 11.25 9.26 16.17
CA PHE A 140 11.98 8.39 15.25
C PHE A 140 13.49 8.51 15.43
N LEU A 141 14.21 7.49 14.99
CA LEU A 141 15.66 7.40 15.00
C LEU A 141 16.20 7.12 13.60
N SER A 142 17.33 7.74 13.28
CA SER A 142 18.19 7.40 12.12
C SER A 142 19.45 6.63 12.53
N ASP A 143 19.75 6.61 13.82
CA ASP A 143 20.88 5.87 14.43
C ASP A 143 20.64 5.64 15.91
N LEU A 144 21.61 5.06 16.59
CA LEU A 144 21.54 4.74 18.03
C LEU A 144 22.07 5.85 18.95
N ASN A 145 22.42 7.03 18.43
CA ASN A 145 23.04 8.08 19.25
C ASN A 145 22.03 8.83 20.14
N ASP A 146 20.75 8.85 19.73
CA ASP A 146 19.68 9.58 20.44
C ASP A 146 18.76 8.65 21.26
N LEU A 147 19.34 7.61 21.87
CA LEU A 147 18.57 6.66 22.66
C LEU A 147 17.97 7.25 23.95
N GLU A 148 18.58 8.24 24.55
CA GLU A 148 18.08 8.88 25.76
C GLU A 148 16.66 9.43 25.56
N ARG A 149 16.44 10.17 24.48
CA ARG A 149 15.12 10.70 24.13
C ARG A 149 14.08 9.58 23.95
N VAL A 150 14.49 8.44 23.43
CA VAL A 150 13.59 7.29 23.24
C VAL A 150 13.26 6.62 24.57
N LEU A 151 14.23 6.50 25.47
CA LEU A 151 14.00 5.97 26.82
C LEU A 151 13.03 6.85 27.61
N ASP A 152 13.15 8.16 27.48
CA ASP A 152 12.22 9.13 28.10
C ASP A 152 10.82 9.00 27.51
N PHE A 153 10.72 8.85 26.19
CA PHE A 153 9.43 8.62 25.52
C PHE A 153 8.76 7.32 26.00
N HIS A 154 9.53 6.22 26.10
CA HIS A 154 9.04 4.95 26.59
C HIS A 154 8.63 5.03 28.07
N LYS A 155 9.44 5.66 28.91
CA LYS A 155 9.13 5.90 30.32
C LYS A 155 7.82 6.69 30.49
N LYS A 156 7.58 7.68 29.62
CA LYS A 156 6.37 8.50 29.63
C LYS A 156 5.13 7.69 29.24
N HIS A 157 5.23 6.86 28.22
CA HIS A 157 4.07 6.15 27.64
C HIS A 157 3.89 4.72 28.11
N GLN A 158 4.91 4.12 28.79
CA GLN A 158 4.94 2.77 29.36
C GLN A 158 4.90 1.64 28.32
N GLU A 159 4.10 1.77 27.29
CA GLU A 159 4.02 0.84 26.17
C GLU A 159 4.17 1.60 24.85
N VAL A 160 5.01 1.08 23.97
CA VAL A 160 5.26 1.66 22.64
C VAL A 160 5.27 0.57 21.58
N VAL A 161 5.07 0.98 20.32
CA VAL A 161 5.27 0.12 19.16
C VAL A 161 6.48 0.63 18.40
N VAL A 162 7.48 -0.23 18.26
CA VAL A 162 8.69 0.05 17.47
C VAL A 162 8.48 -0.52 16.06
N LYS A 163 8.65 0.31 15.04
CA LYS A 163 8.39 -0.06 13.63
C LYS A 163 9.59 0.26 12.76
N ALA A 164 10.02 -0.68 11.94
CA ALA A 164 10.85 -0.39 10.77
C ALA A 164 10.08 0.55 9.83
N SER A 165 10.66 1.70 9.50
CA SER A 165 9.92 2.77 8.79
C SER A 165 9.52 2.40 7.36
N ASN A 166 10.37 1.63 6.66
CA ASN A 166 10.25 1.30 5.24
C ASN A 166 9.89 -0.18 5.04
N GLN A 167 8.91 -0.68 5.79
CA GLN A 167 8.42 -2.05 5.66
C GLN A 167 6.89 -2.08 5.67
N GLY A 168 6.33 -3.02 4.90
CA GLY A 168 4.92 -3.36 4.89
C GLY A 168 4.61 -4.57 5.79
N SER A 169 3.35 -4.97 5.82
CA SER A 169 2.87 -6.23 6.41
C SER A 169 3.36 -6.52 7.84
N SER A 170 3.52 -5.50 8.66
CA SER A 170 4.01 -5.60 10.05
C SER A 170 5.43 -6.21 10.20
N VAL A 171 6.21 -6.31 9.12
CA VAL A 171 7.62 -6.73 9.19
C VAL A 171 8.43 -5.67 9.95
N GLY A 172 9.22 -6.11 10.93
CA GLY A 172 10.00 -5.21 11.78
C GLY A 172 9.13 -4.34 12.71
N CYS A 173 7.92 -4.82 13.07
CA CYS A 173 7.00 -4.15 13.99
C CYS A 173 6.94 -4.92 15.31
N PHE A 174 7.27 -4.24 16.42
CA PHE A 174 7.41 -4.86 17.74
C PHE A 174 6.62 -4.08 18.78
N LEU A 175 5.79 -4.78 19.54
CA LEU A 175 5.19 -4.25 20.76
C LEU A 175 6.24 -4.31 21.89
N VAL A 176 6.45 -3.20 22.58
CA VAL A 176 7.38 -3.05 23.68
C VAL A 176 6.62 -2.61 24.91
N ARG A 177 6.64 -3.46 25.94
CA ARG A 177 6.05 -3.18 27.25
C ARG A 177 7.05 -2.48 28.16
N LYS A 178 6.56 -2.01 29.31
CA LYS A 178 7.33 -1.22 30.28
C LYS A 178 8.69 -1.84 30.66
N ASP A 179 8.73 -3.14 30.83
CA ASP A 179 9.91 -3.85 31.36
C ASP A 179 10.73 -4.56 30.27
N ASP A 180 10.35 -4.40 29.00
CA ASP A 180 11.07 -5.00 27.86
C ASP A 180 12.38 -4.26 27.57
N ASP A 181 13.37 -4.95 27.02
CA ASP A 181 14.63 -4.35 26.56
C ASP A 181 14.41 -3.59 25.24
N LEU A 182 13.94 -2.35 25.37
CA LEU A 182 13.69 -1.45 24.24
C LEU A 182 14.93 -1.29 23.33
N LYS A 183 16.14 -1.21 23.90
CA LYS A 183 17.37 -1.02 23.14
C LYS A 183 17.65 -2.18 22.18
N THR A 184 17.47 -3.40 22.66
CA THR A 184 17.63 -4.61 21.82
C THR A 184 16.57 -4.67 20.74
N ILE A 185 15.31 -4.28 21.03
CA ILE A 185 14.21 -4.25 20.06
C ILE A 185 14.45 -3.19 18.97
N ILE A 186 14.95 -2.01 19.35
CA ILE A 186 15.31 -0.96 18.36
C ILE A 186 16.41 -1.45 17.42
N LYS A 187 17.44 -2.14 17.95
CA LYS A 187 18.50 -2.72 17.11
C LYS A 187 17.94 -3.72 16.09
N LYS A 188 17.01 -4.57 16.51
CA LYS A 188 16.32 -5.49 15.59
C LYS A 188 15.53 -4.77 14.52
N ALA A 189 14.85 -3.66 14.86
CA ALA A 189 14.11 -2.87 13.88
C ALA A 189 15.03 -2.22 12.83
N PHE A 190 16.24 -1.81 13.23
CA PHE A 190 17.27 -1.31 12.32
C PHE A 190 17.80 -2.35 11.33
N GLU A 191 17.64 -3.64 11.58
CA GLU A 191 17.98 -4.70 10.61
C GLU A 191 17.07 -4.68 9.38
N TYR A 192 15.85 -4.11 9.51
CA TYR A 192 14.84 -4.04 8.45
C TYR A 192 14.76 -2.68 7.76
N SER A 193 15.23 -1.60 8.38
CA SER A 193 15.11 -0.25 7.84
C SER A 193 16.19 0.68 8.42
N PRO A 194 16.75 1.62 7.62
CA PRO A 194 17.69 2.62 8.12
C PRO A 194 17.06 3.63 9.07
N PHE A 195 15.74 3.64 9.20
CA PHE A 195 14.99 4.50 10.10
C PHE A 195 14.02 3.67 10.93
N VAL A 196 13.90 4.01 12.21
CA VAL A 196 13.00 3.34 13.16
C VAL A 196 12.02 4.37 13.72
N LEU A 197 10.73 4.06 13.62
CA LEU A 197 9.64 4.82 14.21
C LEU A 197 9.26 4.19 15.55
N ILE A 198 9.05 5.01 16.56
CA ILE A 198 8.57 4.59 17.88
C ILE A 198 7.28 5.36 18.18
N GLU A 199 6.18 4.67 18.37
CA GLU A 199 4.86 5.25 18.62
C GLU A 199 4.35 4.86 20.00
N LYS A 200 3.60 5.77 20.63
CA LYS A 200 2.76 5.40 21.78
C LYS A 200 1.84 4.24 21.37
N ARG A 201 1.77 3.17 22.15
CA ARG A 201 0.77 2.14 21.94
C ARG A 201 -0.63 2.71 22.19
N LEU A 202 -1.53 2.49 21.26
CA LEU A 202 -2.95 2.67 21.40
C LEU A 202 -3.65 1.31 21.48
N THR A 203 -4.87 1.28 21.98
CA THR A 203 -5.81 0.16 21.84
C THR A 203 -6.99 0.67 20.98
N PRO A 204 -6.77 0.81 19.67
CA PRO A 204 -7.71 1.46 18.78
C PRO A 204 -8.69 0.47 18.18
N ARG A 205 -9.76 1.01 17.58
CA ARG A 205 -10.41 0.40 16.44
C ARG A 205 -9.58 0.73 15.19
N GLU A 206 -9.31 -0.26 14.34
CA GLU A 206 -8.58 -0.07 13.08
C GLU A 206 -9.58 0.14 11.95
N LEU A 207 -9.64 1.36 11.43
CA LEU A 207 -10.58 1.78 10.39
C LEU A 207 -9.85 2.06 9.08
N GLU A 208 -10.39 1.56 7.98
CA GLU A 208 -9.84 1.73 6.65
C GLU A 208 -10.83 2.47 5.75
N VAL A 209 -10.35 3.32 4.84
CA VAL A 209 -11.16 3.91 3.77
C VAL A 209 -10.50 3.72 2.41
N SER A 210 -11.30 3.35 1.42
CA SER A 210 -10.88 3.37 0.02
C SER A 210 -10.98 4.79 -0.52
N VAL A 211 -9.88 5.30 -1.06
CA VAL A 211 -9.75 6.63 -1.65
C VAL A 211 -9.37 6.44 -3.12
N TYR A 212 -10.25 6.85 -4.03
CA TYR A 212 -10.07 6.53 -5.46
C TYR A 212 -10.74 7.56 -6.37
N GLU A 213 -10.30 7.57 -7.62
CA GLU A 213 -10.93 8.37 -8.67
C GLU A 213 -11.98 7.54 -9.40
N TYR A 214 -13.19 8.05 -9.53
CA TYR A 214 -14.25 7.42 -10.31
C TYR A 214 -15.04 8.49 -11.06
N ASP A 215 -15.24 8.30 -12.36
CA ASP A 215 -15.84 9.31 -13.25
C ASP A 215 -15.16 10.69 -13.15
N GLY A 216 -13.83 10.68 -12.98
CA GLY A 216 -13.02 11.90 -12.86
C GLY A 216 -13.19 12.66 -11.55
N LYS A 217 -13.82 12.05 -10.54
CA LYS A 217 -14.04 12.65 -9.22
C LYS A 217 -13.39 11.81 -8.13
N LEU A 218 -12.92 12.49 -7.10
CA LEU A 218 -12.48 11.83 -5.87
C LEU A 218 -13.69 11.17 -5.18
N GLN A 219 -13.52 9.90 -4.85
CA GLN A 219 -14.44 9.11 -4.04
C GLN A 219 -13.72 8.65 -2.77
N ILE A 220 -14.42 8.69 -1.65
CA ILE A 220 -13.95 8.16 -0.37
C ILE A 220 -15.09 7.29 0.16
N SER A 221 -14.79 6.03 0.47
CA SER A 221 -15.79 5.11 1.01
C SER A 221 -16.17 5.46 2.45
N LEU A 222 -17.26 4.92 2.92
CA LEU A 222 -17.47 4.79 4.36
C LEU A 222 -16.32 3.96 4.96
N PRO A 223 -15.95 4.20 6.24
CA PRO A 223 -14.91 3.42 6.88
C PRO A 223 -15.33 1.96 7.06
N GLY A 224 -14.46 1.06 6.66
CA GLY A 224 -14.48 -0.35 7.05
C GLY A 224 -13.65 -0.57 8.30
N GLU A 225 -13.73 -1.74 8.91
CA GLU A 225 -13.02 -2.07 10.16
C GLU A 225 -12.32 -3.41 10.07
N ILE A 226 -11.09 -3.44 10.59
CA ILE A 226 -10.35 -4.66 10.89
C ILE A 226 -10.51 -4.97 12.36
N ILE A 227 -11.10 -6.11 12.69
CA ILE A 227 -11.37 -6.55 14.06
C ILE A 227 -10.37 -7.67 14.40
N CYS A 228 -9.33 -7.33 15.14
CA CYS A 228 -8.31 -8.24 15.59
C CYS A 228 -8.46 -8.52 17.10
N PRO A 229 -8.82 -9.75 17.53
CA PRO A 229 -9.04 -10.06 18.94
C PRO A 229 -7.79 -9.87 19.82
N SER A 230 -6.58 -10.01 19.27
CA SER A 230 -5.32 -9.82 19.99
C SER A 230 -4.97 -8.36 20.26
N ASN A 231 -5.73 -7.39 19.75
CA ASN A 231 -5.44 -5.95 19.78
C ASN A 231 -4.05 -5.57 19.23
N PHE A 232 -3.46 -6.43 18.38
CA PHE A 232 -2.22 -6.17 17.66
C PHE A 232 -2.19 -6.97 16.38
N TYR A 233 -2.41 -6.29 15.24
CA TYR A 233 -2.49 -6.92 13.92
C TYR A 233 -1.08 -7.23 13.39
N SER A 234 -0.48 -8.29 13.91
CA SER A 234 0.86 -8.77 13.54
C SER A 234 0.91 -9.41 12.16
N TYR A 235 2.12 -9.68 11.67
CA TYR A 235 2.33 -10.43 10.41
C TYR A 235 1.66 -11.82 10.46
N GLU A 236 1.76 -12.50 11.60
CA GLU A 236 1.14 -13.82 11.80
C GLU A 236 -0.38 -13.74 11.74
N GLU A 237 -1.00 -12.70 12.33
CA GLU A 237 -2.43 -12.47 12.26
C GLU A 237 -2.90 -12.15 10.83
N LYS A 238 -2.07 -11.51 10.01
CA LYS A 238 -2.42 -11.18 8.61
C LYS A 238 -2.47 -12.39 7.70
N TYR A 239 -1.59 -13.38 7.90
CA TYR A 239 -1.35 -14.45 6.94
C TYR A 239 -1.54 -15.87 7.50
N SER A 240 -1.79 -16.04 8.80
CA SER A 240 -2.07 -17.34 9.39
C SER A 240 -3.47 -17.85 9.06
N GLN A 241 -3.58 -19.10 8.69
CA GLN A 241 -4.88 -19.79 8.56
C GLN A 241 -5.65 -19.92 9.89
N LYS A 242 -5.00 -19.65 11.02
CA LYS A 242 -5.58 -19.66 12.37
C LYS A 242 -5.95 -18.26 12.87
N SER A 243 -5.84 -17.24 12.03
CA SER A 243 -6.21 -15.88 12.42
C SER A 243 -7.71 -15.80 12.72
N GLU A 244 -8.03 -15.23 13.88
CA GLU A 244 -9.41 -14.91 14.28
C GLU A 244 -9.82 -13.49 13.85
N THR A 245 -8.96 -12.82 13.07
CA THR A 245 -9.23 -11.47 12.53
C THR A 245 -10.41 -11.51 11.56
N THR A 246 -11.36 -10.65 11.79
CA THR A 246 -12.53 -10.46 10.91
C THR A 246 -12.56 -9.06 10.33
N THR A 247 -13.34 -8.86 9.28
CA THR A 247 -13.47 -7.57 8.60
C THR A 247 -14.93 -7.17 8.46
N GLU A 248 -15.24 -5.91 8.73
CA GLU A 248 -16.53 -5.30 8.44
C GLU A 248 -16.35 -4.29 7.30
N THR A 249 -17.05 -4.48 6.21
CA THR A 249 -16.94 -3.57 5.03
C THR A 249 -17.42 -2.15 5.37
N ILE A 250 -18.39 -2.02 6.25
CA ILE A 250 -18.84 -0.77 6.83
C ILE A 250 -18.78 -0.92 8.35
N ALA A 251 -17.93 -0.13 8.98
CA ALA A 251 -17.72 -0.14 10.42
C ALA A 251 -18.99 0.25 11.17
N LYS A 252 -19.39 -0.55 12.17
CA LYS A 252 -20.56 -0.26 13.02
C LYS A 252 -20.17 0.68 14.15
N ASN A 253 -21.14 1.46 14.66
CA ASN A 253 -20.95 2.31 15.85
C ASN A 253 -19.74 3.28 15.72
N VAL A 254 -19.55 3.88 14.56
CA VAL A 254 -18.70 5.04 14.35
C VAL A 254 -19.64 6.25 14.27
N SER A 255 -19.39 7.29 15.06
CA SER A 255 -20.23 8.49 15.06
C SER A 255 -20.16 9.21 13.71
N GLU A 256 -21.22 9.90 13.31
CA GLU A 256 -21.23 10.71 12.08
C GLU A 256 -20.11 11.76 12.08
N GLU A 257 -19.77 12.31 13.24
CA GLU A 257 -18.67 13.25 13.42
C GLU A 257 -17.33 12.58 13.07
N ASN A 258 -17.08 11.36 13.55
CA ASN A 258 -15.85 10.62 13.27
C ASN A 258 -15.78 10.15 11.81
N VAL A 259 -16.90 9.72 11.22
CA VAL A 259 -16.97 9.44 9.78
C VAL A 259 -16.60 10.68 8.98
N LYS A 260 -17.14 11.85 9.34
CA LYS A 260 -16.81 13.12 8.70
C LYS A 260 -15.34 13.49 8.87
N LYS A 261 -14.76 13.36 10.08
CA LYS A 261 -13.32 13.59 10.33
C LYS A 261 -12.44 12.70 9.44
N ILE A 262 -12.76 11.39 9.36
CA ILE A 262 -12.02 10.42 8.52
C ILE A 262 -12.08 10.85 7.05
N THR A 263 -13.26 11.20 6.55
CA THR A 263 -13.44 11.65 5.16
C THR A 263 -12.65 12.92 4.88
N ASP A 264 -12.74 13.92 5.77
CA ASP A 264 -12.02 15.20 5.63
C ASP A 264 -10.50 14.99 5.68
N TYR A 265 -10.01 14.11 6.56
CA TYR A 265 -8.57 13.77 6.65
C TYR A 265 -8.09 12.99 5.41
N ALA A 266 -8.85 12.02 4.95
CA ALA A 266 -8.54 11.28 3.74
C ALA A 266 -8.47 12.20 2.51
N ALA A 267 -9.40 13.16 2.38
CA ALA A 267 -9.39 14.16 1.33
C ALA A 267 -8.15 15.09 1.43
N LYS A 268 -7.79 15.57 2.64
CA LYS A 268 -6.57 16.37 2.83
C LYS A 268 -5.30 15.61 2.43
N LEU A 269 -5.22 14.33 2.80
CA LEU A 269 -4.08 13.48 2.44
C LEU A 269 -4.04 13.23 0.92
N TYR A 270 -5.20 12.99 0.30
CA TYR A 270 -5.29 12.79 -1.15
C TYR A 270 -4.72 13.99 -1.92
N TYR A 271 -5.19 15.20 -1.62
CA TYR A 271 -4.73 16.39 -2.31
C TYR A 271 -3.31 16.80 -1.90
N GLY A 272 -2.99 16.74 -0.61
CA GLY A 272 -1.70 17.18 -0.08
C GLY A 272 -0.53 16.30 -0.49
N LEU A 273 -0.71 14.98 -0.55
CA LEU A 273 0.29 14.01 -1.00
C LEU A 273 0.20 13.71 -2.50
N ARG A 274 -0.77 14.30 -3.21
CA ARG A 274 -1.01 14.06 -4.65
C ARG A 274 -1.26 12.57 -4.94
N LEU A 275 -2.03 11.91 -4.06
CA LEU A 275 -2.53 10.56 -4.35
C LEU A 275 -3.34 10.60 -5.63
N ARG A 276 -3.30 9.52 -6.39
CA ARG A 276 -4.07 9.41 -7.64
C ARG A 276 -4.53 7.98 -7.89
N HIS A 277 -5.58 7.85 -8.67
CA HIS A 277 -6.24 6.62 -9.09
C HIS A 277 -6.82 5.84 -7.92
N LEU A 278 -5.99 5.22 -7.07
CA LEU A 278 -6.40 4.40 -5.93
C LEU A 278 -5.41 4.47 -4.78
N SER A 279 -5.93 4.41 -3.57
CA SER A 279 -5.16 4.21 -2.33
C SER A 279 -6.10 3.76 -1.21
N ARG A 280 -5.57 3.14 -0.16
CA ARG A 280 -6.29 2.90 1.09
C ARG A 280 -5.61 3.69 2.19
N VAL A 281 -6.41 4.42 2.94
CA VAL A 281 -5.93 5.19 4.09
C VAL A 281 -6.45 4.53 5.35
N ASP A 282 -5.53 4.17 6.23
CA ASP A 282 -5.80 3.42 7.44
C ASP A 282 -5.70 4.35 8.65
N PHE A 283 -6.74 4.37 9.48
CA PHE A 283 -6.87 5.21 10.65
C PHE A 283 -7.05 4.39 11.92
N PHE A 284 -6.61 4.95 13.03
CA PHE A 284 -6.94 4.49 14.38
C PHE A 284 -8.01 5.40 14.99
N LEU A 285 -9.07 4.79 15.50
CA LEU A 285 -10.03 5.47 16.37
C LEU A 285 -9.76 5.03 17.81
N ALA A 286 -9.27 5.93 18.64
CA ALA A 286 -8.99 5.70 20.05
C ALA A 286 -9.40 6.92 20.88
N ASP A 287 -10.10 6.69 22.00
CA ASP A 287 -10.58 7.75 22.89
C ASP A 287 -11.37 8.85 22.16
N ASP A 288 -12.19 8.45 21.17
CA ASP A 288 -13.00 9.31 20.28
C ASP A 288 -12.18 10.25 19.39
N GLU A 289 -10.88 9.99 19.25
CA GLU A 289 -9.97 10.73 18.38
C GLU A 289 -9.49 9.86 17.20
N ILE A 290 -9.34 10.50 16.03
CA ILE A 290 -8.88 9.84 14.80
C ILE A 290 -7.40 10.15 14.58
N TYR A 291 -6.59 9.12 14.40
CA TYR A 291 -5.16 9.21 14.10
C TYR A 291 -4.84 8.48 12.80
N LEU A 292 -3.99 9.09 11.95
CA LEU A 292 -3.46 8.38 10.78
C LEU A 292 -2.53 7.24 11.23
N ASN A 293 -2.77 6.04 10.70
CA ASN A 293 -1.85 4.91 10.84
C ASN A 293 -0.90 4.85 9.63
N GLU A 294 -1.42 4.55 8.44
CA GLU A 294 -0.63 4.44 7.21
C GLU A 294 -1.46 4.71 5.95
N ILE A 295 -0.76 4.86 4.81
CA ILE A 295 -1.37 5.01 3.49
C ILE A 295 -0.78 3.96 2.56
N ASN A 296 -1.63 3.12 1.99
CA ASN A 296 -1.28 2.08 1.03
C ASN A 296 -1.57 2.59 -0.38
N THR A 297 -0.54 2.86 -1.17
CA THR A 297 -0.66 3.44 -2.52
C THR A 297 -1.04 2.41 -3.58
N PHE A 298 -0.92 1.13 -3.27
CA PHE A 298 -1.44 0.01 -4.04
C PHE A 298 -1.96 -1.08 -3.09
N PRO A 299 -3.18 -0.92 -2.54
CA PRO A 299 -3.74 -1.82 -1.54
C PRO A 299 -4.02 -3.21 -2.11
N GLY A 300 -4.34 -4.18 -1.24
CA GLY A 300 -4.81 -5.49 -1.68
C GLY A 300 -6.06 -5.38 -2.55
N LEU A 301 -6.04 -6.04 -3.70
CA LEU A 301 -7.09 -5.96 -4.74
C LEU A 301 -7.71 -7.33 -5.07
N THR A 302 -7.76 -8.25 -4.10
CA THR A 302 -8.54 -9.48 -4.26
C THR A 302 -10.04 -9.21 -4.01
N PRO A 303 -10.98 -10.05 -4.47
CA PRO A 303 -12.41 -9.87 -4.20
C PRO A 303 -12.76 -9.82 -2.70
N ILE A 304 -11.91 -10.40 -1.85
CA ILE A 304 -12.11 -10.40 -0.39
C ILE A 304 -11.39 -9.26 0.32
N SER A 305 -10.54 -8.50 -0.39
CA SER A 305 -9.80 -7.36 0.16
C SER A 305 -10.74 -6.20 0.47
N MET A 306 -10.37 -5.41 1.49
CA MET A 306 -11.22 -4.31 1.95
C MET A 306 -11.42 -3.23 0.88
N PHE A 307 -10.37 -2.90 0.11
CA PHE A 307 -10.47 -1.85 -0.90
C PHE A 307 -11.60 -2.11 -1.92
N PRO A 308 -11.65 -3.23 -2.67
CA PRO A 308 -12.74 -3.47 -3.61
C PRO A 308 -14.10 -3.62 -2.90
N LYS A 309 -14.16 -4.25 -1.73
CA LYS A 309 -15.42 -4.38 -0.97
C LYS A 309 -16.01 -3.03 -0.57
N MET A 310 -15.18 -2.12 -0.03
CA MET A 310 -15.63 -0.77 0.35
C MET A 310 -16.01 0.06 -0.88
N MET A 311 -15.33 -0.14 -2.00
CA MET A 311 -15.66 0.48 -3.28
C MET A 311 -17.03 0.00 -3.81
N GLU A 312 -17.31 -1.29 -3.76
CA GLU A 312 -18.61 -1.88 -4.12
C GLU A 312 -19.72 -1.41 -3.18
N ALA A 313 -19.47 -1.36 -1.87
CA ALA A 313 -20.42 -0.82 -0.91
C ALA A 313 -20.72 0.68 -1.15
N ASN A 314 -19.79 1.39 -1.79
CA ASN A 314 -19.96 2.78 -2.22
C ASN A 314 -20.67 2.90 -3.61
N GLY A 315 -21.14 1.77 -4.16
CA GLY A 315 -21.90 1.70 -5.41
C GLY A 315 -21.04 1.68 -6.69
N HIS A 316 -19.73 1.42 -6.60
CA HIS A 316 -18.81 1.46 -7.72
C HIS A 316 -18.18 0.09 -8.00
N SER A 317 -18.14 -0.32 -9.27
CA SER A 317 -17.52 -1.57 -9.70
C SER A 317 -16.02 -1.41 -9.90
N PHE A 318 -15.22 -2.32 -9.32
CA PHE A 318 -13.78 -2.34 -9.54
C PHE A 318 -13.41 -2.60 -11.01
N LYS A 319 -14.18 -3.42 -11.72
CA LYS A 319 -14.00 -3.63 -13.16
C LYS A 319 -14.22 -2.35 -13.97
N GLU A 320 -15.26 -1.59 -13.66
CA GLU A 320 -15.53 -0.30 -14.33
C GLU A 320 -14.45 0.72 -13.99
N PHE A 321 -14.00 0.77 -12.75
CA PHE A 321 -12.84 1.58 -12.33
C PHE A 321 -11.62 1.28 -13.20
N LEU A 322 -11.23 0.01 -13.36
CA LEU A 322 -10.12 -0.38 -14.23
C LEU A 322 -10.35 0.05 -15.67
N SER A 323 -11.56 -0.18 -16.21
CA SER A 323 -11.92 0.20 -17.57
C SER A 323 -11.75 1.70 -17.80
N GLN A 324 -12.25 2.53 -16.89
CA GLN A 324 -12.15 3.99 -16.98
C GLN A 324 -10.70 4.47 -17.02
N HIS A 325 -9.86 3.94 -16.11
CA HIS A 325 -8.46 4.34 -16.01
C HIS A 325 -7.64 3.84 -17.20
N ILE A 326 -7.78 2.59 -17.61
CA ILE A 326 -7.07 2.04 -18.77
C ILE A 326 -7.43 2.78 -20.06
N ASN A 327 -8.67 3.18 -20.24
CA ASN A 327 -9.08 3.94 -21.43
C ASN A 327 -8.57 5.38 -21.40
N LYS A 328 -8.42 5.99 -20.24
CA LYS A 328 -7.96 7.37 -20.06
C LYS A 328 -6.44 7.49 -20.14
N LEU A 329 -5.68 6.53 -19.60
CA LEU A 329 -4.22 6.46 -19.66
C LEU A 329 -3.72 6.11 -21.06
#